data_839014b77fbd7354e47ce25c7a9b9142
#
_entry.id   839014b77fbd7354e47ce25c7a9b9142
#
_cell.length_a   1.000
_cell.length_b   1.000
_cell.length_c   1.000
_cell.angle_alpha   90.00
_cell.angle_beta   90.00
_cell.angle_gamma   90.00
#
_symmetry.space_group_name_H-M   'P 1'
#
loop_
_entity.id
_entity.type
_entity.pdbx_description
1 polymer ?
#
loop_
_entity_poly.entity_id
_entity_poly.type
_entity_poly.pdbx_seq_one_letter_code
_entity_poly.pdbx_strand_id
1 'polypeptide(L)'
;VVRTILIVDDEPGTRQGIRKTLELWADGRYRIECAANGVEAAEWLAHNTAHLLITDVRMPEVSGLDLIRSLEDRPDRPATVVISGYAEFEYVQTALRFGTVGYLLKPIDKDELLEITERALKQEEERHLAEKLAKLVDPKLFAINEEHLRPNGPVGEVMAYVDDHLQEHLTMAEMASKVHLNASYFSVLFKEQAGIPFSEYVTRRRIQRAKELLTQTRLSVGEIAEQVGYNTDKYFIKVFKQLEQISPSRYRHEMSNFQ
;
A
#
# COMPACT_ATOMS: atom_id res chain seq x y z
N VAL A 1 -5.43 7.12 -12.88
CA VAL A 1 -6.18 8.04 -11.98
C VAL A 1 -5.40 9.35 -11.89
N VAL A 2 -6.07 10.49 -12.17
CA VAL A 2 -5.43 11.80 -12.01
C VAL A 2 -5.21 12.05 -10.52
N ARG A 3 -3.97 12.33 -10.12
CA ARG A 3 -3.62 12.61 -8.72
C ARG A 3 -4.15 13.98 -8.30
N THR A 4 -4.60 14.11 -7.06
CA THR A 4 -5.21 15.33 -6.53
C THR A 4 -4.34 15.99 -5.49
N ILE A 5 -4.16 17.31 -5.61
CA ILE A 5 -3.54 18.20 -4.62
C ILE A 5 -4.67 19.01 -3.97
N LEU A 6 -4.80 18.96 -2.66
CA LEU A 6 -5.76 19.76 -1.89
C LEU A 6 -5.02 20.92 -1.22
N ILE A 7 -5.47 22.14 -1.48
CA ILE A 7 -4.96 23.37 -0.89
C ILE A 7 -5.98 23.87 0.13
N VAL A 8 -5.54 24.12 1.36
CA VAL A 8 -6.39 24.59 2.46
C VAL A 8 -5.78 25.85 3.07
N ASP A 9 -6.47 26.96 2.92
CA ASP A 9 -6.02 28.27 3.46
C ASP A 9 -7.25 29.16 3.58
N ASP A 10 -7.44 29.85 4.69
CA ASP A 10 -8.61 30.73 4.90
C ASP A 10 -8.47 32.07 4.16
N GLU A 11 -7.24 32.46 3.76
CA GLU A 11 -6.99 33.66 2.95
C GLU A 11 -7.25 33.40 1.46
N PRO A 12 -8.31 34.00 0.85
CA PRO A 12 -8.62 33.74 -0.56
C PRO A 12 -7.49 34.11 -1.53
N GLY A 13 -6.73 35.17 -1.23
CA GLY A 13 -5.62 35.62 -2.06
C GLY A 13 -4.46 34.62 -2.09
N THR A 14 -4.06 34.11 -0.94
CA THR A 14 -3.00 33.08 -0.79
C THR A 14 -3.43 31.80 -1.48
N ARG A 15 -4.64 31.31 -1.19
CA ARG A 15 -5.20 30.09 -1.77
C ARG A 15 -5.24 30.14 -3.30
N GLN A 16 -5.70 31.26 -3.89
CA GLN A 16 -5.74 31.44 -5.34
C GLN A 16 -4.35 31.57 -5.95
N GLY A 17 -3.43 32.21 -5.28
CA GLY A 17 -2.03 32.33 -5.71
C GLY A 17 -1.36 30.98 -5.82
N ILE A 18 -1.47 30.14 -4.79
CA ILE A 18 -0.96 28.77 -4.77
C ILE A 18 -1.62 27.94 -5.88
N ARG A 19 -2.95 27.98 -5.96
CA ARG A 19 -3.72 27.26 -6.98
C ARG A 19 -3.21 27.59 -8.37
N LYS A 20 -3.14 28.86 -8.74
CA LYS A 20 -2.70 29.32 -10.07
C LYS A 20 -1.27 28.86 -10.37
N THR A 21 -0.38 28.92 -9.40
CA THR A 21 1.02 28.47 -9.56
C THR A 21 1.07 26.97 -9.84
N LEU A 22 0.33 26.17 -9.07
CA LEU A 22 0.30 24.71 -9.24
C LEU A 22 -0.44 24.27 -10.49
N GLU A 23 -1.53 24.95 -10.89
CA GLU A 23 -2.24 24.66 -12.16
C GLU A 23 -1.33 24.87 -13.38
N LEU A 24 -0.55 25.94 -13.40
CA LEU A 24 0.40 26.24 -14.47
C LEU A 24 1.55 25.21 -14.52
N TRP A 25 2.08 24.83 -13.36
CA TRP A 25 3.13 23.83 -13.28
C TRP A 25 2.62 22.42 -13.60
N ALA A 26 1.41 22.09 -13.13
CA ALA A 26 0.81 20.76 -13.31
C ALA A 26 0.52 20.43 -14.77
N ASP A 27 0.19 21.42 -15.59
CA ASP A 27 -0.16 21.24 -17.01
C ASP A 27 -1.14 20.07 -17.26
N GLY A 28 -2.20 20.01 -16.44
CA GLY A 28 -3.22 18.96 -16.49
C GLY A 28 -2.83 17.60 -15.88
N ARG A 29 -1.61 17.40 -15.41
CA ARG A 29 -1.16 16.14 -14.77
C ARG A 29 -1.78 15.89 -13.39
N TYR A 30 -2.18 16.95 -12.71
CA TYR A 30 -2.75 16.92 -11.36
C TYR A 30 -4.07 17.70 -11.32
N ARG A 31 -4.99 17.20 -10.50
CA ARG A 31 -6.21 17.92 -10.15
C ARG A 31 -5.94 18.81 -8.94
N ILE A 32 -6.22 20.09 -9.02
CA ILE A 32 -6.01 21.03 -7.92
C ILE A 32 -7.36 21.39 -7.32
N GLU A 33 -7.58 20.98 -6.08
CA GLU A 33 -8.77 21.28 -5.30
C GLU A 33 -8.43 22.25 -4.17
N CYS A 34 -9.43 23.01 -3.72
CA CYS A 34 -9.26 24.01 -2.68
C CYS A 34 -10.35 23.89 -1.63
N ALA A 35 -9.99 24.13 -0.38
CA ALA A 35 -10.91 24.31 0.73
C ALA A 35 -10.59 25.62 1.46
N ALA A 36 -11.61 26.31 1.96
CA ALA A 36 -11.46 27.61 2.61
C ALA A 36 -11.13 27.52 4.10
N ASN A 37 -11.23 26.33 4.70
CA ASN A 37 -10.93 26.09 6.11
C ASN A 37 -10.75 24.58 6.38
N GLY A 38 -10.35 24.25 7.60
CA GLY A 38 -10.09 22.87 8.00
C GLY A 38 -11.35 21.98 8.03
N VAL A 39 -12.54 22.56 8.29
CA VAL A 39 -13.81 21.80 8.31
C VAL A 39 -14.18 21.38 6.89
N GLU A 40 -14.18 22.31 5.93
CA GLU A 40 -14.43 22.01 4.53
C GLU A 40 -13.44 20.97 3.97
N ALA A 41 -12.16 21.10 4.35
CA ALA A 41 -11.13 20.15 3.97
C ALA A 41 -11.39 18.74 4.55
N ALA A 42 -11.79 18.65 5.83
CA ALA A 42 -12.12 17.38 6.47
C ALA A 42 -13.34 16.71 5.81
N GLU A 43 -14.40 17.47 5.50
CA GLU A 43 -15.57 16.98 4.78
C GLU A 43 -15.22 16.50 3.38
N TRP A 44 -14.39 17.24 2.66
CA TRP A 44 -13.93 16.83 1.34
C TRP A 44 -13.11 15.53 1.40
N LEU A 45 -12.18 15.44 2.34
CA LEU A 45 -11.33 14.25 2.57
C LEU A 45 -12.12 13.02 3.07
N ALA A 46 -13.30 13.20 3.65
CA ALA A 46 -14.16 12.07 4.02
C ALA A 46 -14.69 11.30 2.80
N HIS A 47 -14.81 11.95 1.64
CA HIS A 47 -15.40 11.39 0.43
C HIS A 47 -14.42 11.30 -0.75
N ASN A 48 -13.23 11.90 -0.62
CA ASN A 48 -12.25 11.98 -1.71
C ASN A 48 -10.85 11.67 -1.18
N THR A 49 -9.96 11.28 -2.09
CA THR A 49 -8.54 11.03 -1.79
C THR A 49 -7.69 12.19 -2.31
N ALA A 50 -6.89 12.79 -1.44
CA ALA A 50 -5.80 13.69 -1.81
C ALA A 50 -4.46 12.93 -1.77
N HIS A 51 -3.57 13.23 -2.69
CA HIS A 51 -2.20 12.69 -2.73
C HIS A 51 -1.22 13.66 -2.05
N LEU A 52 -1.53 14.95 -2.11
CA LEU A 52 -0.82 16.01 -1.41
C LEU A 52 -1.83 16.94 -0.74
N LEU A 53 -1.60 17.25 0.52
CA LEU A 53 -2.29 18.28 1.29
C LEU A 53 -1.32 19.42 1.52
N ILE A 54 -1.69 20.63 1.08
CA ILE A 54 -0.98 21.87 1.39
C ILE A 54 -1.91 22.70 2.27
N THR A 55 -1.56 22.92 3.54
CA THR A 55 -2.45 23.57 4.50
C THR A 55 -1.78 24.70 5.25
N ASP A 56 -2.52 25.79 5.47
CA ASP A 56 -2.13 26.81 6.46
C ASP A 56 -2.21 26.19 7.87
N VAL A 57 -1.32 26.63 8.76
CA VAL A 57 -1.33 26.25 10.18
C VAL A 57 -2.52 26.85 10.89
N ARG A 58 -2.75 28.16 10.70
CA ARG A 58 -3.76 28.91 11.46
C ARG A 58 -5.01 29.18 10.63
N MET A 59 -6.04 28.42 10.91
CA MET A 59 -7.36 28.62 10.33
C MET A 59 -8.43 28.63 11.43
N PRO A 60 -9.55 29.33 11.23
CA PRO A 60 -10.68 29.29 12.16
C PRO A 60 -11.23 27.87 12.35
N GLU A 61 -11.74 27.57 13.54
CA GLU A 61 -12.42 26.33 13.94
C GLU A 61 -11.49 25.11 13.98
N VAL A 62 -10.93 24.71 12.85
CA VAL A 62 -10.00 23.56 12.73
C VAL A 62 -8.70 24.05 12.13
N SER A 63 -7.64 24.01 12.92
CA SER A 63 -6.29 24.37 12.46
C SER A 63 -5.74 23.33 11.46
N GLY A 64 -4.76 23.74 10.64
CA GLY A 64 -4.08 22.80 9.74
C GLY A 64 -3.40 21.64 10.49
N LEU A 65 -2.87 21.90 11.69
CA LEU A 65 -2.27 20.85 12.51
C LEU A 65 -3.31 19.87 13.07
N ASP A 66 -4.50 20.33 13.45
CA ASP A 66 -5.59 19.46 13.89
C ASP A 66 -6.13 18.63 12.72
N LEU A 67 -6.22 19.24 11.53
CA LEU A 67 -6.56 18.51 10.30
C LEU A 67 -5.56 17.38 10.02
N ILE A 68 -4.25 17.67 10.07
CA ILE A 68 -3.17 16.68 9.86
C ILE A 68 -3.27 15.56 10.89
N ARG A 69 -3.49 15.91 12.18
CA ARG A 69 -3.66 14.92 13.26
C ARG A 69 -4.84 13.97 12.98
N SER A 70 -5.96 14.50 12.47
CA SER A 70 -7.13 13.67 12.15
C SER A 70 -6.90 12.65 11.04
N LEU A 71 -5.82 12.81 10.27
CA LEU A 71 -5.45 11.94 9.17
C LEU A 71 -4.36 10.91 9.52
N GLU A 72 -3.80 10.92 10.74
CA GLU A 72 -2.64 10.07 11.11
C GLU A 72 -2.90 8.58 10.91
N ASP A 73 -4.07 8.10 11.34
CA ASP A 73 -4.42 6.67 11.29
C ASP A 73 -5.07 6.25 9.96
N ARG A 74 -5.15 7.14 8.99
CA ARG A 74 -5.76 6.82 7.69
C ARG A 74 -4.78 6.08 6.79
N PRO A 75 -5.21 4.97 6.18
CA PRO A 75 -4.37 4.23 5.23
C PRO A 75 -4.09 5.01 3.93
N ASP A 76 -4.96 5.98 3.59
CA ASP A 76 -4.88 6.83 2.40
C ASP A 76 -4.37 8.25 2.73
N ARG A 77 -3.58 8.38 3.81
CA ARG A 77 -3.05 9.67 4.27
C ARG A 77 -2.23 10.34 3.18
N PRO A 78 -2.53 11.63 2.82
CA PRO A 78 -1.75 12.37 1.83
C PRO A 78 -0.34 12.72 2.37
N ALA A 79 0.62 12.91 1.47
CA ALA A 79 1.81 13.69 1.81
C ALA A 79 1.37 15.09 2.22
N THR A 80 2.04 15.71 3.18
CA THR A 80 1.57 16.98 3.72
C THR A 80 2.68 18.03 3.73
N VAL A 81 2.35 19.23 3.26
CA VAL A 81 3.15 20.44 3.32
C VAL A 81 2.37 21.48 4.13
N VAL A 82 3.05 22.13 5.05
CA VAL A 82 2.48 23.14 5.93
C VAL A 82 2.94 24.52 5.50
N ILE A 83 2.03 25.48 5.50
CA ILE A 83 2.30 26.89 5.24
C ILE A 83 2.02 27.69 6.50
N SER A 84 2.85 28.69 6.81
CA SER A 84 2.62 29.57 7.97
C SER A 84 3.13 30.98 7.73
N GLY A 85 2.43 31.94 8.29
CA GLY A 85 2.89 33.35 8.33
C GLY A 85 3.94 33.63 9.40
N TYR A 86 4.23 32.67 10.27
CA TYR A 86 5.14 32.85 11.40
C TYR A 86 6.11 31.68 11.50
N ALA A 87 7.39 32.02 11.71
CA ALA A 87 8.44 31.04 12.00
C ALA A 87 8.38 30.60 13.49
N GLU A 88 7.21 30.24 14.01
CA GLU A 88 7.11 29.76 15.39
C GLU A 88 7.65 28.32 15.46
N PHE A 89 8.69 28.15 16.24
CA PHE A 89 9.41 26.90 16.43
C PHE A 89 8.47 25.75 16.83
N GLU A 90 7.46 26.06 17.64
CA GLU A 90 6.47 25.04 18.09
C GLU A 90 5.65 24.43 16.95
N TYR A 91 5.26 25.24 15.93
CA TYR A 91 4.52 24.73 14.78
C TYR A 91 5.41 23.88 13.88
N VAL A 92 6.64 24.30 13.65
CA VAL A 92 7.62 23.51 12.89
C VAL A 92 7.87 22.16 13.57
N GLN A 93 8.10 22.17 14.89
CA GLN A 93 8.33 20.94 15.65
C GLN A 93 7.11 20.01 15.62
N THR A 94 5.91 20.56 15.75
CA THR A 94 4.67 19.79 15.71
C THR A 94 4.42 19.21 14.30
N ALA A 95 4.63 19.99 13.25
CA ALA A 95 4.52 19.53 11.87
C ALA A 95 5.50 18.37 11.59
N LEU A 96 6.74 18.49 12.03
CA LEU A 96 7.74 17.41 11.90
C LEU A 96 7.34 16.13 12.64
N ARG A 97 6.74 16.24 13.84
CA ARG A 97 6.23 15.07 14.58
C ARG A 97 5.14 14.33 13.82
N PHE A 98 4.31 15.06 13.08
CA PHE A 98 3.28 14.48 12.21
C PHE A 98 3.82 14.02 10.86
N GLY A 99 5.13 14.00 10.65
CA GLY A 99 5.76 13.50 9.43
C GLY A 99 5.42 14.31 8.18
N THR A 100 5.26 15.64 8.32
CA THR A 100 5.08 16.52 7.16
C THR A 100 6.34 16.53 6.32
N VAL A 101 6.19 16.61 5.01
CA VAL A 101 7.30 16.61 4.06
C VAL A 101 8.05 17.92 4.08
N GLY A 102 7.37 19.00 4.45
CA GLY A 102 8.00 20.29 4.56
C GLY A 102 7.09 21.40 5.07
N TYR A 103 7.72 22.56 5.23
CA TYR A 103 7.16 23.76 5.82
C TYR A 103 7.55 24.96 4.96
N LEU A 104 6.61 25.80 4.62
CA LEU A 104 6.79 27.03 3.83
C LEU A 104 6.43 28.26 4.66
N LEU A 105 7.19 29.31 4.53
CA LEU A 105 6.89 30.61 5.15
C LEU A 105 6.15 31.53 4.18
N LYS A 106 5.16 32.28 4.66
CA LYS A 106 4.56 33.40 3.93
C LYS A 106 5.47 34.64 4.03
N PRO A 107 5.73 35.37 2.96
CA PRO A 107 5.18 35.21 1.62
C PRO A 107 5.81 34.03 0.87
N ILE A 108 4.98 33.22 0.24
CA ILE A 108 5.39 31.97 -0.40
C ILE A 108 6.21 32.27 -1.67
N ASP A 109 7.44 31.78 -1.71
CA ASP A 109 8.23 31.77 -2.92
C ASP A 109 7.73 30.68 -3.87
N LYS A 110 7.66 31.00 -5.17
CA LYS A 110 7.11 30.08 -6.17
C LYS A 110 8.01 28.87 -6.42
N ASP A 111 9.30 29.10 -6.49
CA ASP A 111 10.26 28.02 -6.78
C ASP A 111 10.34 27.07 -5.59
N GLU A 112 10.33 27.59 -4.37
CA GLU A 112 10.27 26.80 -3.14
C GLU A 112 8.96 25.99 -3.03
N LEU A 113 7.82 26.59 -3.39
CA LEU A 113 6.53 25.89 -3.45
C LEU A 113 6.57 24.71 -4.44
N LEU A 114 7.13 24.91 -5.62
CA LEU A 114 7.21 23.87 -6.64
C LEU A 114 8.17 22.76 -6.23
N GLU A 115 9.35 23.09 -5.71
CA GLU A 115 10.34 22.13 -5.23
C GLU A 115 9.76 21.22 -4.12
N ILE A 116 9.11 21.83 -3.13
CA ILE A 116 8.53 21.06 -2.02
C ILE A 116 7.34 20.20 -2.48
N THR A 117 6.55 20.70 -3.43
CA THR A 117 5.43 19.97 -4.04
C THR A 117 5.93 18.72 -4.77
N GLU A 118 6.97 18.85 -5.60
CA GLU A 118 7.58 17.71 -6.31
C GLU A 118 8.15 16.69 -5.35
N ARG A 119 8.87 17.14 -4.32
CA ARG A 119 9.42 16.25 -3.29
C ARG A 119 8.33 15.50 -2.53
N ALA A 120 7.24 16.18 -2.17
CA ALA A 120 6.13 15.60 -1.44
C ALA A 120 5.38 14.55 -2.28
N LEU A 121 5.11 14.83 -3.55
CA LEU A 121 4.46 13.90 -4.46
C LEU A 121 5.34 12.68 -4.77
N LYS A 122 6.65 12.87 -4.90
CA LYS A 122 7.60 11.76 -5.06
C LYS A 122 7.64 10.86 -3.83
N GLN A 123 7.71 11.43 -2.64
CA GLN A 123 7.69 10.66 -1.40
C GLN A 123 6.38 9.89 -1.21
N GLU A 124 5.25 10.48 -1.59
CA GLU A 124 3.94 9.82 -1.57
C GLU A 124 3.92 8.63 -2.54
N GLU A 125 4.45 8.81 -3.75
CA GLU A 125 4.56 7.75 -4.75
C GLU A 125 5.44 6.58 -4.28
N GLU A 126 6.61 6.88 -3.72
CA GLU A 126 7.54 5.87 -3.18
C GLU A 126 6.90 5.10 -2.02
N ARG A 127 6.23 5.79 -1.09
CA ARG A 127 5.47 5.15 0.00
C ARG A 127 4.38 4.24 -0.54
N HIS A 128 3.59 4.74 -1.47
CA HIS A 128 2.49 4.00 -2.07
C HIS A 128 2.98 2.76 -2.84
N LEU A 129 4.09 2.89 -3.56
CA LEU A 129 4.74 1.76 -4.24
C LEU A 129 5.25 0.73 -3.23
N ALA A 130 5.89 1.17 -2.14
CA ALA A 130 6.37 0.28 -1.09
C ALA A 130 5.22 -0.48 -0.41
N GLU A 131 4.10 0.18 -0.09
CA GLU A 131 2.90 -0.45 0.45
C GLU A 131 2.29 -1.46 -0.53
N LYS A 132 2.28 -1.14 -1.82
CA LYS A 132 1.82 -2.05 -2.87
C LYS A 132 2.70 -3.29 -2.96
N LEU A 133 4.02 -3.11 -2.97
CA LEU A 133 4.96 -4.23 -2.98
C LEU A 133 4.82 -5.10 -1.73
N ALA A 134 4.65 -4.48 -0.55
CA ALA A 134 4.40 -5.21 0.69
C ALA A 134 3.11 -6.03 0.66
N LYS A 135 2.04 -5.54 0.02
CA LYS A 135 0.80 -6.30 -0.17
C LYS A 135 0.94 -7.44 -1.19
N LEU A 136 1.83 -7.31 -2.17
CA LEU A 136 2.06 -8.35 -3.18
C LEU A 136 2.81 -9.56 -2.62
N VAL A 137 3.66 -9.39 -1.64
CA VAL A 137 4.53 -10.45 -1.10
C VAL A 137 3.94 -10.99 0.21
N ASP A 138 3.86 -12.32 0.33
CA ASP A 138 3.53 -12.96 1.60
C ASP A 138 4.75 -12.89 2.54
N PRO A 139 4.65 -12.24 3.73
CA PRO A 139 5.80 -12.04 4.62
C PRO A 139 6.45 -13.34 5.09
N LYS A 140 5.65 -14.41 5.29
CA LYS A 140 6.20 -15.70 5.71
C LYS A 140 6.93 -16.42 4.58
N LEU A 141 6.43 -16.30 3.35
CA LEU A 141 7.14 -16.82 2.18
C LEU A 141 8.43 -16.04 1.90
N PHE A 142 8.40 -14.73 2.12
CA PHE A 142 9.58 -13.88 1.98
C PHE A 142 10.67 -14.27 2.98
N ALA A 143 10.32 -14.46 4.26
CA ALA A 143 11.26 -14.90 5.28
C ALA A 143 11.93 -16.25 4.95
N ILE A 144 11.19 -17.20 4.36
CA ILE A 144 11.76 -18.48 3.91
C ILE A 144 12.82 -18.28 2.81
N ASN A 145 12.66 -17.25 1.98
CA ASN A 145 13.59 -16.95 0.89
C ASN A 145 14.81 -16.11 1.33
N GLU A 146 14.69 -15.29 2.39
CA GLU A 146 15.78 -14.41 2.87
C GLU A 146 16.73 -15.07 3.89
N GLU A 147 16.21 -15.92 4.79
CA GLU A 147 17.02 -16.47 5.90
C GLU A 147 18.13 -17.44 5.49
N HIS A 148 18.26 -17.81 4.31
CA HIS A 148 19.27 -18.56 3.58
C HIS A 148 18.62 -19.36 2.46
N LEU A 149 18.93 -19.00 1.23
CA LEU A 149 18.94 -19.93 0.11
C LEU A 149 17.92 -21.07 0.26
N ARG A 150 16.91 -21.12 -0.58
CA ARG A 150 15.95 -22.25 -0.61
C ARG A 150 16.58 -23.48 0.01
N PRO A 151 15.97 -24.11 1.01
CA PRO A 151 16.59 -25.23 1.70
C PRO A 151 17.22 -26.18 0.68
N ASN A 152 18.49 -26.50 0.83
CA ASN A 152 19.12 -27.50 -0.02
C ASN A 152 18.62 -28.88 0.39
N GLY A 153 18.55 -29.82 -0.56
CA GLY A 153 18.13 -31.19 -0.28
C GLY A 153 16.60 -31.40 -0.36
N PRO A 154 16.08 -32.41 0.35
CA PRO A 154 14.70 -32.89 0.15
C PRO A 154 13.61 -31.82 0.32
N VAL A 155 13.80 -30.88 1.23
CA VAL A 155 12.81 -29.80 1.45
C VAL A 155 12.83 -28.82 0.29
N GLY A 156 14.00 -28.45 -0.22
CA GLY A 156 14.13 -27.56 -1.37
C GLY A 156 13.56 -28.16 -2.66
N GLU A 157 13.78 -29.49 -2.88
CA GLU A 157 13.23 -30.23 -4.00
C GLU A 157 11.69 -30.23 -3.96
N VAL A 158 11.12 -30.46 -2.78
CA VAL A 158 9.65 -30.43 -2.60
C VAL A 158 9.10 -29.02 -2.78
N MET A 159 9.77 -28.00 -2.29
CA MET A 159 9.35 -26.60 -2.51
C MET A 159 9.35 -26.24 -3.99
N ALA A 160 10.38 -26.61 -4.72
CA ALA A 160 10.43 -26.38 -6.17
C ALA A 160 9.29 -27.13 -6.91
N TYR A 161 9.06 -28.39 -6.52
CA TYR A 161 7.95 -29.15 -7.09
C TYR A 161 6.59 -28.51 -6.81
N VAL A 162 6.35 -28.03 -5.59
CA VAL A 162 5.10 -27.32 -5.23
C VAL A 162 4.89 -26.09 -6.11
N ASP A 163 5.95 -25.31 -6.35
CA ASP A 163 5.87 -24.10 -7.16
C ASP A 163 5.41 -24.35 -8.59
N ASP A 164 5.82 -25.48 -9.17
CA ASP A 164 5.47 -25.87 -10.53
C ASP A 164 4.10 -26.59 -10.63
N HIS A 165 3.58 -27.11 -9.49
CA HIS A 165 2.41 -28.01 -9.49
C HIS A 165 1.28 -27.55 -8.56
N LEU A 166 1.12 -26.23 -8.35
CA LEU A 166 0.14 -25.67 -7.40
C LEU A 166 -1.30 -26.08 -7.66
N GLN A 167 -1.64 -26.37 -8.92
CA GLN A 167 -2.99 -26.81 -9.32
C GLN A 167 -3.30 -28.26 -8.93
N GLU A 168 -2.28 -29.08 -8.63
CA GLU A 168 -2.45 -30.50 -8.31
C GLU A 168 -2.83 -30.71 -6.84
N HIS A 169 -3.30 -31.94 -6.54
CA HIS A 169 -3.51 -32.36 -5.18
C HIS A 169 -2.17 -32.71 -4.53
N LEU A 170 -1.69 -31.83 -3.66
CA LEU A 170 -0.37 -31.95 -3.02
C LEU A 170 -0.54 -32.41 -1.58
N THR A 171 -0.13 -33.63 -1.28
CA THR A 171 -0.14 -34.17 0.08
C THR A 171 1.26 -34.34 0.64
N MET A 172 1.38 -34.25 1.96
CA MET A 172 2.65 -34.53 2.66
C MET A 172 3.18 -35.94 2.36
N ALA A 173 2.30 -36.94 2.27
CA ALA A 173 2.69 -38.32 2.00
C ALA A 173 3.29 -38.50 0.60
N GLU A 174 2.68 -37.91 -0.41
CA GLU A 174 3.19 -37.93 -1.78
C GLU A 174 4.53 -37.21 -1.91
N MET A 175 4.66 -36.04 -1.26
CA MET A 175 5.92 -35.27 -1.28
C MET A 175 7.05 -36.01 -0.57
N ALA A 176 6.78 -36.60 0.58
CA ALA A 176 7.76 -37.42 1.29
C ALA A 176 8.23 -38.62 0.45
N SER A 177 7.29 -39.28 -0.26
CA SER A 177 7.60 -40.38 -1.16
C SER A 177 8.51 -39.96 -2.32
N LYS A 178 8.28 -38.78 -2.89
CA LYS A 178 9.13 -38.23 -3.99
C LYS A 178 10.59 -38.05 -3.58
N VAL A 179 10.83 -37.70 -2.34
CA VAL A 179 12.19 -37.53 -1.79
C VAL A 179 12.68 -38.72 -0.97
N HIS A 180 12.00 -39.88 -1.12
CA HIS A 180 12.36 -41.15 -0.47
C HIS A 180 12.42 -41.08 1.06
N LEU A 181 11.58 -40.28 1.69
CA LEU A 181 11.50 -40.12 3.15
C LEU A 181 10.16 -40.60 3.70
N ASN A 182 10.16 -40.95 4.98
CA ASN A 182 8.91 -41.20 5.72
C ASN A 182 8.15 -39.92 5.94
N ALA A 183 6.81 -39.95 5.77
CA ALA A 183 5.94 -38.79 5.87
C ALA A 183 6.02 -38.08 7.24
N SER A 184 6.10 -38.83 8.34
CA SER A 184 6.20 -38.26 9.68
C SER A 184 7.54 -37.53 9.88
N TYR A 185 8.62 -38.15 9.46
CA TYR A 185 9.94 -37.52 9.51
C TYR A 185 10.03 -36.28 8.63
N PHE A 186 9.55 -36.39 7.39
CA PHE A 186 9.58 -35.28 6.44
C PHE A 186 8.71 -34.10 6.91
N SER A 187 7.59 -34.37 7.59
CA SER A 187 6.74 -33.31 8.17
C SER A 187 7.49 -32.46 9.22
N VAL A 188 8.26 -33.12 10.07
CA VAL A 188 9.09 -32.43 11.09
C VAL A 188 10.21 -31.65 10.41
N LEU A 189 10.96 -32.31 9.52
CA LEU A 189 12.06 -31.69 8.77
C LEU A 189 11.61 -30.47 7.97
N PHE A 190 10.46 -30.58 7.27
CA PHE A 190 9.90 -29.47 6.50
C PHE A 190 9.57 -28.28 7.41
N LYS A 191 8.90 -28.53 8.54
CA LYS A 191 8.54 -27.46 9.49
C LYS A 191 9.76 -26.79 10.12
N GLU A 192 10.81 -27.58 10.43
CA GLU A 192 12.07 -27.04 10.98
C GLU A 192 12.79 -26.13 9.98
N GLN A 193 12.88 -26.55 8.71
CA GLN A 193 13.60 -25.79 7.68
C GLN A 193 12.78 -24.66 7.07
N ALA A 194 11.45 -24.83 6.92
CA ALA A 194 10.57 -23.82 6.35
C ALA A 194 9.94 -22.88 7.40
N GLY A 195 10.05 -23.18 8.69
CA GLY A 195 9.42 -22.41 9.77
C GLY A 195 7.90 -22.57 9.85
N ILE A 196 7.27 -23.19 8.87
CA ILE A 196 5.81 -23.40 8.78
C ILE A 196 5.47 -24.83 8.33
N PRO A 197 4.27 -25.36 8.68
CA PRO A 197 3.81 -26.66 8.19
C PRO A 197 3.66 -26.69 6.66
N PHE A 198 3.87 -27.85 6.04
CA PHE A 198 3.72 -28.05 4.59
C PHE A 198 2.35 -27.60 4.04
N SER A 199 1.26 -27.94 4.71
CA SER A 199 -0.09 -27.52 4.29
C SER A 199 -0.28 -25.99 4.30
N GLU A 200 0.34 -25.31 5.28
CA GLU A 200 0.35 -23.84 5.32
C GLU A 200 1.21 -23.29 4.18
N TYR A 201 2.36 -23.87 3.92
CA TYR A 201 3.23 -23.49 2.80
C TYR A 201 2.50 -23.57 1.46
N VAL A 202 1.89 -24.71 1.14
CA VAL A 202 1.11 -24.88 -0.10
C VAL A 202 -0.02 -23.85 -0.20
N THR A 203 -0.76 -23.64 0.90
CA THR A 203 -1.84 -22.66 0.94
C THR A 203 -1.34 -21.24 0.63
N ARG A 204 -0.23 -20.83 1.26
CA ARG A 204 0.36 -19.50 1.03
C ARG A 204 0.89 -19.34 -0.39
N ARG A 205 1.54 -20.38 -0.95
CA ARG A 205 2.00 -20.37 -2.35
C ARG A 205 0.83 -20.23 -3.34
N ARG A 206 -0.26 -20.95 -3.11
CA ARG A 206 -1.50 -20.82 -3.90
C ARG A 206 -2.08 -19.40 -3.83
N ILE A 207 -2.17 -18.83 -2.64
CA ILE A 207 -2.66 -17.45 -2.47
C ILE A 207 -1.70 -16.44 -3.09
N GLN A 208 -0.39 -16.63 -2.96
CA GLN A 208 0.59 -15.79 -3.62
C GLN A 208 0.43 -15.81 -5.14
N ARG A 209 0.26 -17.00 -5.74
CA ARG A 209 0.00 -17.13 -7.17
C ARG A 209 -1.33 -16.51 -7.58
N ALA A 210 -2.37 -16.64 -6.75
CA ALA A 210 -3.65 -15.99 -6.98
C ALA A 210 -3.54 -14.45 -7.00
N LYS A 211 -2.74 -13.86 -6.11
CA LYS A 211 -2.46 -12.41 -6.09
C LYS A 211 -1.82 -11.94 -7.40
N GLU A 212 -0.86 -12.69 -7.92
CA GLU A 212 -0.23 -12.42 -9.22
C GLU A 212 -1.27 -12.47 -10.36
N LEU A 213 -2.08 -13.52 -10.43
CA LEU A 213 -3.12 -13.67 -11.45
C LEU A 213 -4.20 -12.58 -11.35
N LEU A 214 -4.60 -12.20 -10.14
CA LEU A 214 -5.56 -11.12 -9.92
C LEU A 214 -5.07 -9.77 -10.44
N THR A 215 -3.75 -9.52 -10.38
CA THR A 215 -3.14 -8.24 -10.80
C THR A 215 -2.72 -8.22 -12.26
N GLN A 216 -2.33 -9.37 -12.81
CA GLN A 216 -1.74 -9.46 -14.15
C GLN A 216 -2.73 -9.90 -15.22
N THR A 217 -3.90 -10.44 -14.83
CA THR A 217 -4.86 -11.02 -15.77
C THR A 217 -6.29 -10.50 -15.54
N ARG A 218 -7.15 -10.75 -16.54
CA ARG A 218 -8.60 -10.50 -16.44
C ARG A 218 -9.41 -11.75 -16.13
N LEU A 219 -8.78 -12.84 -15.71
CA LEU A 219 -9.46 -14.07 -15.35
C LEU A 219 -10.49 -13.84 -14.25
N SER A 220 -11.61 -14.54 -14.30
CA SER A 220 -12.59 -14.54 -13.22
C SER A 220 -12.01 -15.12 -11.92
N VAL A 221 -12.63 -14.82 -10.80
CA VAL A 221 -12.20 -15.37 -9.49
C VAL A 221 -12.30 -16.89 -9.48
N GLY A 222 -13.30 -17.47 -10.17
CA GLY A 222 -13.47 -18.91 -10.31
C GLY A 222 -12.35 -19.56 -11.13
N GLU A 223 -11.99 -18.98 -12.28
CA GLU A 223 -10.87 -19.47 -13.11
C GLU A 223 -9.55 -19.41 -12.36
N ILE A 224 -9.32 -18.33 -11.58
CA ILE A 224 -8.12 -18.22 -10.73
C ILE A 224 -8.12 -19.29 -9.64
N ALA A 225 -9.25 -19.52 -8.98
CA ALA A 225 -9.37 -20.58 -7.97
C ALA A 225 -8.97 -21.94 -8.52
N GLU A 226 -9.45 -22.29 -9.70
CA GLU A 226 -9.11 -23.54 -10.39
C GLU A 226 -7.62 -23.62 -10.74
N GLN A 227 -7.07 -22.55 -11.35
CA GLN A 227 -5.65 -22.48 -11.74
C GLN A 227 -4.68 -22.61 -10.57
N VAL A 228 -5.08 -22.17 -9.38
CA VAL A 228 -4.23 -22.28 -8.19
C VAL A 228 -4.58 -23.51 -7.33
N GLY A 229 -5.41 -24.43 -7.83
CA GLY A 229 -5.65 -25.75 -7.23
C GLY A 229 -6.74 -25.79 -6.15
N TYR A 230 -7.76 -24.92 -6.24
CA TYR A 230 -8.96 -25.01 -5.42
C TYR A 230 -10.13 -25.60 -6.18
N ASN A 231 -10.79 -26.62 -5.63
CA ASN A 231 -11.93 -27.28 -6.25
C ASN A 231 -13.19 -26.42 -6.28
N THR A 232 -13.29 -25.39 -5.44
CA THR A 232 -14.43 -24.46 -5.41
C THR A 232 -14.00 -23.04 -5.16
N ASP A 233 -14.62 -22.11 -5.86
CA ASP A 233 -14.45 -20.68 -5.68
C ASP A 233 -14.81 -20.19 -4.27
N LYS A 234 -15.87 -20.76 -3.67
CA LYS A 234 -16.30 -20.43 -2.30
C LYS A 234 -15.22 -20.72 -1.27
N TYR A 235 -14.55 -21.87 -1.36
CA TYR A 235 -13.48 -22.24 -0.45
C TYR A 235 -12.24 -21.37 -0.68
N PHE A 236 -11.88 -21.13 -1.94
CA PHE A 236 -10.81 -20.20 -2.31
C PHE A 236 -11.04 -18.80 -1.71
N ILE A 237 -12.23 -18.20 -1.93
CA ILE A 237 -12.58 -16.87 -1.40
C ILE A 237 -12.44 -16.83 0.12
N LYS A 238 -12.88 -17.88 0.83
CA LYS A 238 -12.75 -17.97 2.28
C LYS A 238 -11.29 -17.96 2.71
N VAL A 239 -10.44 -18.80 2.11
CA VAL A 239 -9.01 -18.91 2.43
C VAL A 239 -8.27 -17.61 2.10
N PHE A 240 -8.54 -17.05 0.92
CA PHE A 240 -7.96 -15.78 0.50
C PHE A 240 -8.30 -14.65 1.51
N LYS A 241 -9.59 -14.55 1.91
CA LYS A 241 -10.02 -13.55 2.89
C LYS A 241 -9.40 -13.76 4.28
N GLN A 242 -9.12 -14.99 4.68
CA GLN A 242 -8.45 -15.29 5.94
C GLN A 242 -6.99 -14.81 5.96
N LEU A 243 -6.28 -14.92 4.83
CA LEU A 243 -4.86 -14.53 4.74
C LEU A 243 -4.69 -13.04 4.42
N GLU A 244 -5.48 -12.50 3.50
CA GLU A 244 -5.33 -11.13 2.98
C GLU A 244 -6.31 -10.13 3.60
N GLN A 245 -7.22 -10.56 4.49
CA GLN A 245 -8.25 -9.77 5.18
C GLN A 245 -9.29 -9.10 4.27
N ILE A 246 -9.17 -9.25 2.95
CA ILE A 246 -10.10 -8.73 1.93
C ILE A 246 -10.45 -9.83 0.91
N SER A 247 -11.55 -9.65 0.16
CA SER A 247 -11.93 -10.60 -0.89
C SER A 247 -11.03 -10.49 -2.13
N PRO A 248 -10.90 -11.56 -2.95
CA PRO A 248 -10.14 -11.52 -4.20
C PRO A 248 -10.58 -10.39 -5.14
N SER A 249 -11.90 -10.17 -5.27
CA SER A 249 -12.43 -9.10 -6.13
C SER A 249 -12.05 -7.71 -5.62
N ARG A 250 -12.10 -7.51 -4.30
CA ARG A 250 -11.67 -6.26 -3.68
C ARG A 250 -10.16 -6.07 -3.81
N TYR A 251 -9.37 -7.12 -3.62
CA TYR A 251 -7.92 -7.09 -3.84
C TYR A 251 -7.59 -6.66 -5.27
N ARG A 252 -8.24 -7.25 -6.29
CA ARG A 252 -8.08 -6.83 -7.68
C ARG A 252 -8.41 -5.36 -7.87
N HIS A 253 -9.54 -4.90 -7.34
CA HIS A 253 -9.97 -3.50 -7.48
C HIS A 253 -8.96 -2.53 -6.85
N GLU A 254 -8.53 -2.80 -5.62
CA GLU A 254 -7.51 -2.00 -4.95
C GLU A 254 -6.20 -1.96 -5.74
N MET A 255 -5.76 -3.10 -6.28
CA MET A 255 -4.50 -3.18 -7.03
C MET A 255 -4.61 -2.61 -8.45
N SER A 256 -5.80 -2.58 -9.08
CA SER A 256 -6.04 -1.98 -10.40
C SER A 256 -6.16 -0.46 -10.37
N ASN A 257 -6.61 0.11 -9.27
CA ASN A 257 -6.70 1.57 -9.11
C ASN A 257 -5.32 2.24 -8.99
N PHE A 258 -4.25 1.45 -9.04
CA PHE A 258 -2.86 1.88 -8.99
C PHE A 258 -2.15 1.82 -10.37
N GLN A 259 -2.88 1.53 -11.45
CA GLN A 259 -2.41 1.68 -12.83
C GLN A 259 -2.98 2.97 -13.41
#